data_ea35e8b5f2b3e8de266012e731d5d478
#
_entry.id   ea35e8b5f2b3e8de266012e731d5d478
#
_cell.length_a   1.000
_cell.length_b   1.000
_cell.length_c   1.000
_cell.angle_alpha   90.00
_cell.angle_beta   90.00
_cell.angle_gamma   90.00
#
_symmetry.space_group_name_H-M   'P 1'
#
loop_
_entity.id
_entity.type
_entity.pdbx_description
1 polymer ?
#
loop_
_entity_poly.entity_id
_entity_poly.type
_entity_poly.pdbx_seq_one_letter_code
_entity_poly.pdbx_strand_id
1 'polypeptide(L)'
;AFLGFDAVSTAAQETKNPKRNMPIGILVSLLVCTVLYMVFAHVMTGVAHYTAFSGQQGIAPVAIAIEHMGQADAAGIIQPDYPWLNRAIVLSILFGYCSVIMVTLLGQSRVFLSMSHDGLLPPFFSHINEKFRTPARSNLLFMVLVGLLAAFVPARLAGEMTSIGTLMAFTLVCAAVLVVRRTMPDVPRSFKTPLVPLIPILGILTCLCMMLFLPADTWIRLVLWMLIGLDIYVGYGMKHSKLEHGGDTRHGQVALNMIGLILAVLCVITGLWHQQTVGWGENKVLLIISFVFAFTHCAYYMWRIWRK
;
A
#
# COMPACT_ATOMS: atom_id res chain seq x y z
N ALA A 1 11.85 -1.78 3.13
CA ALA A 1 10.59 -1.19 2.75
C ALA A 1 10.28 -0.01 3.65
N PHE A 2 10.18 1.17 3.07
CA PHE A 2 9.84 2.41 3.77
C PHE A 2 8.32 2.49 4.01
N LEU A 3 7.76 1.50 4.68
CA LEU A 3 6.35 1.47 5.03
C LEU A 3 6.17 2.12 6.41
N GLY A 4 5.23 3.05 6.51
CA GLY A 4 4.79 3.62 7.78
C GLY A 4 5.13 5.09 8.02
N PHE A 5 6.05 5.71 7.27
CA PHE A 5 6.28 7.16 7.40
C PHE A 5 5.06 7.98 6.93
N ASP A 6 4.30 7.44 6.01
CA ASP A 6 3.03 7.99 5.50
C ASP A 6 1.90 7.88 6.53
N ALA A 7 1.95 6.90 7.44
CA ALA A 7 0.98 6.78 8.54
C ALA A 7 0.96 8.02 9.44
N VAL A 8 2.07 8.77 9.53
CA VAL A 8 2.11 10.06 10.23
C VAL A 8 1.07 11.02 9.64
N SER A 9 0.83 10.99 8.32
CA SER A 9 -0.15 11.85 7.66
C SER A 9 -1.59 11.61 8.14
N THR A 10 -1.92 10.39 8.53
CA THR A 10 -3.26 10.03 9.04
C THR A 10 -3.57 10.65 10.40
N ALA A 11 -2.53 11.03 11.16
CA ALA A 11 -2.64 11.69 12.46
C ALA A 11 -2.73 13.22 12.36
N ALA A 12 -2.85 13.78 11.15
CA ALA A 12 -2.86 15.23 10.93
C ALA A 12 -3.98 15.96 11.71
N GLN A 13 -5.15 15.32 11.85
CA GLN A 13 -6.30 15.89 12.57
C GLN A 13 -6.09 15.99 14.09
N GLU A 14 -5.18 15.19 14.65
CA GLU A 14 -4.89 15.14 16.09
C GLU A 14 -3.57 15.85 16.45
N THR A 15 -2.83 16.31 15.45
CA THR A 15 -1.51 16.93 15.64
C THR A 15 -1.63 18.38 16.09
N LYS A 16 -0.92 18.76 17.13
CA LYS A 16 -0.78 20.18 17.54
C LYS A 16 0.04 20.91 16.47
N ASN A 17 -0.46 22.04 15.97
CA ASN A 17 0.17 22.85 14.91
C ASN A 17 0.52 22.02 13.65
N PRO A 18 -0.47 21.37 12.98
CA PRO A 18 -0.23 20.45 11.89
C PRO A 18 0.55 21.08 10.73
N LYS A 19 0.35 22.38 10.50
CA LYS A 19 1.03 23.14 9.44
C LYS A 19 2.57 23.06 9.51
N ARG A 20 3.13 23.01 10.71
CA ARG A 20 4.59 22.94 10.94
C ARG A 20 5.04 21.54 11.27
N ASN A 21 4.32 20.85 12.16
CA ASN A 21 4.79 19.59 12.73
C ASN A 21 4.64 18.43 11.76
N MET A 22 3.65 18.43 10.85
CA MET A 22 3.47 17.36 9.89
C MET A 22 4.62 17.26 8.86
N PRO A 23 5.02 18.32 8.15
CA PRO A 23 6.15 18.25 7.24
C PRO A 23 7.45 17.83 7.94
N ILE A 24 7.73 18.40 9.12
CA ILE A 24 8.92 18.05 9.89
C ILE A 24 8.87 16.59 10.33
N GLY A 25 7.75 16.12 10.86
CA GLY A 25 7.58 14.74 11.29
C GLY A 25 7.81 13.74 10.17
N ILE A 26 7.23 13.96 8.99
CA ILE A 26 7.39 13.09 7.83
C ILE A 26 8.83 13.10 7.33
N LEU A 27 9.44 14.27 7.15
CA LEU A 27 10.81 14.36 6.60
C LEU A 27 11.85 13.80 7.57
N VAL A 28 11.75 14.12 8.87
CA VAL A 28 12.68 13.63 9.87
C VAL A 28 12.53 12.12 10.07
N SER A 29 11.31 11.59 10.14
CA SER A 29 11.08 10.14 10.24
C SER A 29 11.66 9.40 9.04
N LEU A 30 11.45 9.93 7.81
CA LEU A 30 12.01 9.35 6.60
C LEU A 30 13.54 9.33 6.63
N LEU A 31 14.18 10.45 7.02
CA LEU A 31 15.64 10.54 7.11
C LEU A 31 16.21 9.56 8.13
N VAL A 32 15.65 9.54 9.35
CA VAL A 32 16.10 8.65 10.42
C VAL A 32 15.92 7.18 10.03
N CYS A 33 14.75 6.81 9.48
CA CYS A 33 14.51 5.46 9.00
C CYS A 33 15.47 5.07 7.88
N THR A 34 15.77 5.97 6.94
CA THR A 34 16.73 5.70 5.86
C THR A 34 18.11 5.39 6.41
N VAL A 35 18.61 6.19 7.33
CA VAL A 35 19.92 5.95 7.96
C VAL A 35 19.93 4.63 8.72
N LEU A 36 18.91 4.36 9.53
CA LEU A 36 18.79 3.10 10.27
C LEU A 36 18.74 1.89 9.33
N TYR A 37 18.00 1.95 8.24
CA TYR A 37 17.94 0.85 7.27
C TYR A 37 19.27 0.61 6.56
N MET A 38 20.00 1.68 6.20
CA MET A 38 21.31 1.54 5.58
C MET A 38 22.31 0.88 6.55
N VAL A 39 22.36 1.35 7.80
CA VAL A 39 23.24 0.78 8.84
C VAL A 39 22.87 -0.68 9.10
N PHE A 40 21.57 -0.97 9.25
CA PHE A 40 21.09 -2.32 9.50
C PHE A 40 21.40 -3.26 8.33
N ALA A 41 21.14 -2.84 7.08
CA ALA A 41 21.49 -3.63 5.90
C ALA A 41 22.98 -3.91 5.80
N HIS A 42 23.82 -2.93 6.12
CA HIS A 42 25.27 -3.09 6.13
C HIS A 42 25.72 -4.13 7.17
N VAL A 43 25.18 -4.06 8.39
CA VAL A 43 25.46 -5.05 9.44
C VAL A 43 25.01 -6.45 9.02
N MET A 44 23.79 -6.57 8.47
CA MET A 44 23.24 -7.85 8.04
C MET A 44 24.11 -8.53 6.96
N THR A 45 24.53 -7.77 5.94
CA THR A 45 25.41 -8.28 4.88
C THR A 45 26.84 -8.53 5.33
N GLY A 46 27.27 -7.92 6.42
CA GLY A 46 28.56 -8.20 7.08
C GLY A 46 28.55 -9.50 7.89
N VAL A 47 27.39 -9.88 8.43
CA VAL A 47 27.24 -11.10 9.26
C VAL A 47 26.99 -12.34 8.40
N ALA A 48 26.16 -12.23 7.36
CA ALA A 48 25.83 -13.35 6.48
C ALA A 48 25.91 -12.93 5.02
N HIS A 49 26.36 -13.85 4.15
CA HIS A 49 26.40 -13.58 2.71
C HIS A 49 24.95 -13.38 2.18
N TYR A 50 24.77 -12.42 1.25
CA TYR A 50 23.44 -12.06 0.74
C TYR A 50 22.62 -13.23 0.17
N THR A 51 23.28 -14.28 -0.33
CA THR A 51 22.63 -15.50 -0.84
C THR A 51 21.90 -16.28 0.24
N ALA A 52 22.33 -16.18 1.50
CA ALA A 52 21.65 -16.83 2.62
C ALA A 52 20.23 -16.30 2.85
N PHE A 53 19.98 -15.06 2.44
CA PHE A 53 18.65 -14.41 2.56
C PHE A 53 17.70 -14.69 1.40
N SER A 54 18.16 -15.37 0.33
CA SER A 54 17.36 -15.63 -0.89
C SER A 54 16.53 -16.92 -0.85
N GLY A 55 16.67 -17.74 0.21
CA GLY A 55 15.93 -19.01 0.37
C GLY A 55 14.48 -18.82 0.84
N GLN A 56 13.73 -19.95 0.91
CA GLN A 56 12.37 -19.99 1.45
C GLN A 56 12.27 -19.50 2.93
N GLN A 57 13.39 -19.53 3.65
CA GLN A 57 13.53 -19.03 5.01
C GLN A 57 13.65 -17.51 5.09
N GLY A 58 13.72 -16.80 3.96
CA GLY A 58 13.91 -15.34 3.88
C GLY A 58 12.78 -14.48 4.48
N ILE A 59 11.78 -15.10 5.11
CA ILE A 59 10.70 -14.42 5.84
C ILE A 59 11.22 -13.77 7.13
N ALA A 60 12.29 -14.28 7.72
CA ALA A 60 12.89 -13.77 8.96
C ALA A 60 14.41 -13.50 8.80
N PRO A 61 14.79 -12.50 7.98
CA PRO A 61 16.21 -12.27 7.66
C PRO A 61 17.09 -12.00 8.89
N VAL A 62 16.53 -11.41 9.95
CA VAL A 62 17.27 -11.18 11.19
C VAL A 62 17.60 -12.47 11.91
N ALA A 63 16.66 -13.43 11.95
CA ALA A 63 16.91 -14.73 12.56
C ALA A 63 18.00 -15.49 11.79
N ILE A 64 17.97 -15.47 10.45
CA ILE A 64 19.00 -16.07 9.60
C ILE A 64 20.37 -15.46 9.87
N ALA A 65 20.47 -14.14 9.99
CA ALA A 65 21.75 -13.48 10.30
C ALA A 65 22.31 -13.94 11.64
N ILE A 66 21.46 -14.07 12.67
CA ILE A 66 21.89 -14.49 14.00
C ILE A 66 22.32 -15.95 14.01
N GLU A 67 21.65 -16.82 13.28
CA GLU A 67 22.06 -18.22 13.11
C GLU A 67 23.45 -18.32 12.47
N HIS A 68 23.83 -17.39 11.57
CA HIS A 68 25.17 -17.34 10.96
C HIS A 68 26.26 -16.71 11.85
N MET A 69 25.90 -16.19 13.03
CA MET A 69 26.87 -15.68 14.03
C MET A 69 27.49 -16.78 14.89
N GLY A 70 27.33 -18.05 14.55
CA GLY A 70 27.88 -19.19 15.29
C GLY A 70 28.99 -19.90 14.54
N GLN A 71 29.66 -20.83 15.24
CA GLN A 71 30.64 -21.74 14.63
C GLN A 71 29.93 -22.97 14.05
N ALA A 72 30.40 -23.39 12.87
CA ALA A 72 29.92 -24.63 12.28
C ALA A 72 30.43 -25.82 13.07
N ASP A 73 29.53 -26.67 13.53
CA ASP A 73 29.86 -27.94 14.19
C ASP A 73 30.46 -28.93 13.16
N ALA A 74 31.08 -30.00 13.62
CA ALA A 74 31.67 -31.05 12.76
C ALA A 74 30.67 -31.65 11.72
N ALA A 75 29.38 -31.48 11.94
CA ALA A 75 28.29 -31.85 11.03
C ALA A 75 27.88 -30.74 10.07
N GLY A 76 28.56 -29.57 10.08
CA GLY A 76 28.20 -28.40 9.24
C GLY A 76 26.98 -27.63 9.73
N ILE A 77 26.45 -27.93 10.92
CA ILE A 77 25.34 -27.22 11.53
C ILE A 77 25.90 -26.04 12.31
N ILE A 78 25.49 -24.82 11.94
CA ILE A 78 25.91 -23.61 12.63
C ILE A 78 25.14 -23.51 13.94
N GLN A 79 25.80 -23.61 15.08
CA GLN A 79 25.20 -23.36 16.38
C GLN A 79 25.47 -21.90 16.77
N PRO A 80 24.42 -21.12 17.12
CA PRO A 80 24.63 -19.72 17.51
C PRO A 80 25.47 -19.63 18.81
N ASP A 81 26.50 -18.84 18.77
CA ASP A 81 27.40 -18.62 19.94
C ASP A 81 26.64 -18.03 21.15
N TYR A 82 25.53 -17.36 20.89
CA TYR A 82 24.72 -16.68 21.92
C TYR A 82 23.23 -17.05 21.82
N PRO A 83 22.78 -18.23 22.29
CA PRO A 83 21.38 -18.65 22.20
C PRO A 83 20.39 -17.72 22.91
N TRP A 84 20.82 -17.06 23.99
CA TRP A 84 20.03 -16.08 24.73
C TRP A 84 19.75 -14.82 23.88
N LEU A 85 20.73 -14.38 23.08
CA LEU A 85 20.64 -13.22 22.21
C LEU A 85 19.63 -13.48 21.10
N ASN A 86 19.64 -14.67 20.49
CA ASN A 86 18.64 -15.08 19.50
C ASN A 86 17.23 -15.00 20.09
N ARG A 87 17.00 -15.56 21.29
CA ARG A 87 15.71 -15.49 21.95
C ARG A 87 15.27 -14.04 22.26
N ALA A 88 16.19 -13.20 22.76
CA ALA A 88 15.91 -11.81 23.06
C ALA A 88 15.54 -11.01 21.80
N ILE A 89 16.21 -11.24 20.68
CA ILE A 89 15.93 -10.58 19.41
C ILE A 89 14.60 -11.05 18.84
N VAL A 90 14.31 -12.36 18.84
CA VAL A 90 13.00 -12.89 18.40
C VAL A 90 11.86 -12.29 19.22
N LEU A 91 11.99 -12.21 20.53
CA LEU A 91 10.99 -11.57 21.39
C LEU A 91 10.83 -10.08 21.05
N SER A 92 11.93 -9.36 20.84
CA SER A 92 11.90 -7.94 20.45
C SER A 92 11.20 -7.73 19.10
N ILE A 93 11.42 -8.63 18.14
CA ILE A 93 10.74 -8.62 16.83
C ILE A 93 9.24 -8.82 17.02
N LEU A 94 8.81 -9.76 17.86
CA LEU A 94 7.39 -10.01 18.16
C LEU A 94 6.71 -8.76 18.74
N PHE A 95 7.32 -8.12 19.73
CA PHE A 95 6.82 -6.85 20.28
C PHE A 95 6.79 -5.73 19.21
N GLY A 96 7.82 -5.67 18.35
CA GLY A 96 7.85 -4.75 17.22
C GLY A 96 6.68 -4.96 16.26
N TYR A 97 6.39 -6.20 15.89
CA TYR A 97 5.23 -6.53 15.04
C TYR A 97 3.90 -6.14 15.69
N CYS A 98 3.71 -6.42 16.98
CA CYS A 98 2.51 -6.00 17.69
C CYS A 98 2.32 -4.47 17.60
N SER A 99 3.38 -3.70 17.84
CA SER A 99 3.35 -2.24 17.74
C SER A 99 2.98 -1.76 16.33
N VAL A 100 3.62 -2.31 15.29
CA VAL A 100 3.37 -1.94 13.89
C VAL A 100 1.94 -2.27 13.48
N ILE A 101 1.42 -3.46 13.87
CA ILE A 101 0.04 -3.85 13.56
C ILE A 101 -0.95 -2.89 14.21
N MET A 102 -0.73 -2.50 15.48
CA MET A 102 -1.60 -1.55 16.16
C MET A 102 -1.62 -0.19 15.46
N VAL A 103 -0.46 0.35 15.07
CA VAL A 103 -0.35 1.66 14.41
C VAL A 103 -0.98 1.61 13.01
N THR A 104 -0.75 0.55 12.25
CA THR A 104 -1.31 0.41 10.89
C THR A 104 -2.83 0.24 10.91
N LEU A 105 -3.39 -0.57 11.82
CA LEU A 105 -4.85 -0.69 12.00
C LEU A 105 -5.49 0.64 12.42
N LEU A 106 -4.82 1.39 13.29
CA LEU A 106 -5.28 2.72 13.69
C LEU A 106 -5.30 3.68 12.50
N GLY A 107 -4.22 3.72 11.69
CA GLY A 107 -4.14 4.53 10.48
C GLY A 107 -5.23 4.15 9.46
N GLN A 108 -5.41 2.86 9.22
CA GLN A 108 -6.43 2.32 8.33
C GLN A 108 -7.84 2.80 8.72
N SER A 109 -8.21 2.64 9.97
CA SER A 109 -9.54 3.03 10.45
C SER A 109 -9.80 4.54 10.33
N ARG A 110 -8.76 5.38 10.47
CA ARG A 110 -8.88 6.84 10.30
C ARG A 110 -9.06 7.24 8.85
N VAL A 111 -8.39 6.58 7.91
CA VAL A 111 -8.60 6.81 6.48
C VAL A 111 -10.04 6.50 6.10
N PHE A 112 -10.58 5.36 6.54
CA PHE A 112 -11.96 4.98 6.28
C PHE A 112 -12.97 5.92 6.98
N LEU A 113 -12.65 6.39 8.17
CA LEU A 113 -13.43 7.41 8.87
C LEU A 113 -13.51 8.70 8.03
N SER A 114 -12.39 9.20 7.54
CA SER A 114 -12.33 10.40 6.70
C SER A 114 -13.13 10.21 5.41
N MET A 115 -12.94 9.10 4.71
CA MET A 115 -13.69 8.78 3.48
C MET A 115 -15.20 8.70 3.73
N SER A 116 -15.63 8.16 4.88
CA SER A 116 -17.04 8.10 5.25
C SER A 116 -17.61 9.47 5.62
N HIS A 117 -16.81 10.33 6.26
CA HIS A 117 -17.21 11.72 6.50
C HIS A 117 -17.41 12.51 5.20
N ASP A 118 -16.61 12.25 4.18
CA ASP A 118 -16.71 12.86 2.85
C ASP A 118 -17.85 12.25 2.02
N GLY A 119 -18.54 11.22 2.54
CA GLY A 119 -19.64 10.54 1.86
C GLY A 119 -19.20 9.50 0.83
N LEU A 120 -17.91 9.16 0.76
CA LEU A 120 -17.38 8.18 -0.19
C LEU A 120 -17.64 6.73 0.24
N LEU A 121 -17.85 6.50 1.54
CA LEU A 121 -18.14 5.20 2.16
C LEU A 121 -19.38 5.27 3.05
N PRO A 122 -20.03 4.13 3.34
CA PRO A 122 -21.19 4.08 4.21
C PRO A 122 -20.95 4.66 5.61
N PRO A 123 -21.98 5.21 6.27
CA PRO A 123 -21.87 5.82 7.62
C PRO A 123 -21.41 4.85 8.71
N PHE A 124 -21.43 3.54 8.44
CA PHE A 124 -20.88 2.52 9.33
C PHE A 124 -19.45 2.83 9.78
N PHE A 125 -18.61 3.34 8.86
CA PHE A 125 -17.21 3.67 9.12
C PHE A 125 -17.01 5.00 9.84
N SER A 126 -18.01 5.90 9.86
CA SER A 126 -17.93 7.20 10.52
C SER A 126 -18.35 7.17 11.99
N HIS A 127 -18.82 6.03 12.51
CA HIS A 127 -19.30 5.92 13.87
C HIS A 127 -18.12 5.90 14.87
N ILE A 128 -18.01 6.96 15.66
CA ILE A 128 -17.03 7.07 16.76
C ILE A 128 -17.68 6.58 18.05
N ASN A 129 -17.01 5.68 18.77
CA ASN A 129 -17.45 5.20 20.07
C ASN A 129 -17.26 6.31 21.13
N GLU A 130 -18.30 6.64 21.86
CA GLU A 130 -18.28 7.74 22.85
C GLU A 130 -17.29 7.50 24.00
N LYS A 131 -17.14 6.24 24.44
CA LYS A 131 -16.27 5.87 25.55
C LYS A 131 -14.79 5.92 25.17
N PHE A 132 -14.44 5.38 23.99
CA PHE A 132 -13.05 5.24 23.57
C PHE A 132 -12.60 6.33 22.60
N ARG A 133 -13.51 7.14 22.09
CA ARG A 133 -13.28 8.20 21.08
C ARG A 133 -12.53 7.71 19.84
N THR A 134 -12.78 6.44 19.48
CA THR A 134 -12.16 5.77 18.33
C THR A 134 -13.24 5.13 17.45
N PRO A 135 -12.99 4.88 16.15
CA PRO A 135 -13.92 4.17 15.28
C PRO A 135 -13.89 2.65 15.56
N ALA A 136 -14.42 2.26 16.75
CA ALA A 136 -14.33 0.89 17.26
C ALA A 136 -14.94 -0.16 16.30
N ARG A 137 -16.04 0.17 15.61
CA ARG A 137 -16.68 -0.73 14.62
C ARG A 137 -15.77 -1.02 13.44
N SER A 138 -15.10 0.00 12.90
CA SER A 138 -14.12 -0.13 11.82
C SER A 138 -12.91 -0.94 12.26
N ASN A 139 -12.39 -0.66 13.47
CA ASN A 139 -11.26 -1.40 14.03
C ASN A 139 -11.58 -2.89 14.19
N LEU A 140 -12.77 -3.24 14.70
CA LEU A 140 -13.21 -4.62 14.86
C LEU A 140 -13.33 -5.32 13.50
N LEU A 141 -13.95 -4.63 12.50
CA LEU A 141 -14.07 -5.16 11.15
C LEU A 141 -12.68 -5.46 10.54
N PHE A 142 -11.76 -4.49 10.62
CA PHE A 142 -10.41 -4.68 10.09
C PHE A 142 -9.63 -5.74 10.86
N MET A 143 -9.77 -5.83 12.16
CA MET A 143 -9.14 -6.88 12.96
C MET A 143 -9.56 -8.29 12.48
N VAL A 144 -10.85 -8.50 12.26
CA VAL A 144 -11.37 -9.78 11.76
C VAL A 144 -10.91 -10.04 10.33
N LEU A 145 -11.03 -9.04 9.44
CA LEU A 145 -10.66 -9.18 8.03
C LEU A 145 -9.16 -9.43 7.86
N VAL A 146 -8.32 -8.65 8.53
CA VAL A 146 -6.86 -8.82 8.49
C VAL A 146 -6.44 -10.14 9.13
N GLY A 147 -7.07 -10.54 10.23
CA GLY A 147 -6.82 -11.83 10.87
C GLY A 147 -7.14 -13.02 9.97
N LEU A 148 -8.27 -12.97 9.26
CA LEU A 148 -8.63 -13.98 8.26
C LEU A 148 -7.65 -13.99 7.08
N LEU A 149 -7.32 -12.83 6.53
CA LEU A 149 -6.33 -12.74 5.45
C LEU A 149 -4.97 -13.28 5.88
N ALA A 150 -4.51 -12.93 7.09
CA ALA A 150 -3.23 -13.42 7.62
C ALA A 150 -3.21 -14.95 7.81
N ALA A 151 -4.35 -15.58 8.07
CA ALA A 151 -4.45 -17.03 8.21
C ALA A 151 -4.35 -17.78 6.87
N PHE A 152 -4.82 -17.17 5.77
CA PHE A 152 -4.92 -17.84 4.47
C PHE A 152 -3.95 -17.31 3.40
N VAL A 153 -3.47 -16.07 3.53
CA VAL A 153 -2.61 -15.43 2.54
C VAL A 153 -1.13 -15.65 2.88
N PRO A 154 -0.33 -16.24 1.97
CA PRO A 154 1.11 -16.39 2.19
C PRO A 154 1.80 -15.03 2.38
N ALA A 155 2.75 -14.96 3.31
CA ALA A 155 3.47 -13.72 3.66
C ALA A 155 4.15 -13.06 2.44
N ARG A 156 4.71 -13.86 1.53
CA ARG A 156 5.31 -13.38 0.27
C ARG A 156 4.30 -12.60 -0.55
N LEU A 157 3.10 -13.14 -0.75
CA LEU A 157 2.03 -12.52 -1.52
C LEU A 157 1.56 -11.21 -0.88
N ALA A 158 1.39 -11.21 0.45
CA ALA A 158 1.06 -9.99 1.19
C ALA A 158 2.14 -8.91 1.03
N GLY A 159 3.42 -9.29 1.06
CA GLY A 159 4.54 -8.37 0.86
C GLY A 159 4.57 -7.75 -0.54
N GLU A 160 4.34 -8.56 -1.57
CA GLU A 160 4.27 -8.09 -2.97
C GLU A 160 3.10 -7.11 -3.18
N MET A 161 1.91 -7.45 -2.67
CA MET A 161 0.73 -6.57 -2.74
C MET A 161 0.92 -5.26 -1.99
N THR A 162 1.55 -5.31 -0.83
CA THR A 162 1.87 -4.11 -0.04
C THR A 162 2.85 -3.21 -0.78
N SER A 163 3.88 -3.79 -1.39
CA SER A 163 4.90 -3.03 -2.13
C SER A 163 4.30 -2.32 -3.34
N ILE A 164 3.53 -3.02 -4.18
CA ILE A 164 2.95 -2.40 -5.37
C ILE A 164 1.87 -1.38 -5.02
N GLY A 165 1.05 -1.66 -4.00
CA GLY A 165 0.02 -0.74 -3.52
C GLY A 165 0.61 0.57 -2.98
N THR A 166 1.68 0.48 -2.21
CA THR A 166 2.38 1.66 -1.66
C THR A 166 3.03 2.49 -2.77
N LEU A 167 3.73 1.86 -3.72
CA LEU A 167 4.33 2.56 -4.86
C LEU A 167 3.27 3.26 -5.72
N MET A 168 2.12 2.61 -5.94
CA MET A 168 1.00 3.22 -6.65
C MET A 168 0.41 4.40 -5.88
N ALA A 169 0.24 4.28 -4.56
CA ALA A 169 -0.23 5.39 -3.72
C ALA A 169 0.71 6.59 -3.80
N PHE A 170 2.04 6.39 -3.75
CA PHE A 170 3.00 7.48 -3.90
C PHE A 170 2.97 8.10 -5.29
N THR A 171 2.78 7.30 -6.34
CA THR A 171 2.58 7.79 -7.70
C THR A 171 1.36 8.71 -7.78
N LEU A 172 0.23 8.28 -7.20
CA LEU A 172 -1.01 9.06 -7.17
C LEU A 172 -0.87 10.35 -6.35
N VAL A 173 -0.18 10.31 -5.21
CA VAL A 173 0.10 11.51 -4.39
C VAL A 173 0.96 12.51 -5.16
N CYS A 174 2.02 12.05 -5.84
CA CYS A 174 2.85 12.92 -6.68
C CYS A 174 2.05 13.54 -7.84
N ALA A 175 1.18 12.75 -8.49
CA ALA A 175 0.29 13.25 -9.53
C ALA A 175 -0.72 14.26 -8.97
N ALA A 176 -1.30 13.99 -7.79
CA ALA A 176 -2.23 14.91 -7.13
C ALA A 176 -1.59 16.26 -6.81
N VAL A 177 -0.31 16.28 -6.41
CA VAL A 177 0.43 17.55 -6.19
C VAL A 177 0.50 18.36 -7.48
N LEU A 178 0.75 17.73 -8.64
CA LEU A 178 0.78 18.42 -9.93
C LEU A 178 -0.60 18.98 -10.31
N VAL A 179 -1.64 18.18 -10.14
CA VAL A 179 -3.02 18.58 -10.45
C VAL A 179 -3.44 19.75 -9.57
N VAL A 180 -3.32 19.62 -8.24
CA VAL A 180 -3.72 20.67 -7.28
C VAL A 180 -2.94 21.96 -7.48
N ARG A 181 -1.70 21.90 -7.93
CA ARG A 181 -0.92 23.10 -8.27
C ARG A 181 -1.47 23.86 -9.48
N ARG A 182 -2.08 23.14 -10.43
CA ARG A 182 -2.67 23.74 -11.64
C ARG A 182 -4.11 24.19 -11.41
N THR A 183 -4.90 23.39 -10.70
CA THR A 183 -6.34 23.63 -10.52
C THR A 183 -6.65 24.61 -9.40
N MET A 184 -5.80 24.66 -8.37
CA MET A 184 -6.02 25.51 -7.17
C MET A 184 -4.74 26.27 -6.81
N PRO A 185 -4.29 27.25 -7.66
CA PRO A 185 -3.03 27.98 -7.41
C PRO A 185 -3.06 28.81 -6.13
N ASP A 186 -4.22 29.39 -5.78
CA ASP A 186 -4.38 30.41 -4.72
C ASP A 186 -4.57 29.85 -3.32
N VAL A 187 -4.72 28.50 -3.17
CA VAL A 187 -4.88 27.89 -1.86
C VAL A 187 -3.62 28.11 -1.01
N PRO A 188 -3.75 28.68 0.22
CA PRO A 188 -2.61 28.90 1.10
C PRO A 188 -2.00 27.58 1.55
N ARG A 189 -0.72 27.37 1.21
CA ARG A 189 0.01 26.15 1.52
C ARG A 189 1.05 26.39 2.60
N SER A 190 0.98 25.62 3.66
CA SER A 190 1.93 25.69 4.77
C SER A 190 3.31 25.15 4.39
N PHE A 191 3.35 24.15 3.51
CA PHE A 191 4.57 23.59 2.94
C PHE A 191 4.50 23.68 1.41
N LYS A 192 5.51 24.29 0.83
CA LYS A 192 5.65 24.40 -0.62
C LYS A 192 6.69 23.38 -1.08
N THR A 193 6.25 22.34 -1.77
CA THR A 193 7.17 21.38 -2.40
C THR A 193 8.16 22.15 -3.31
N PRO A 194 9.47 21.99 -3.10
CA PRO A 194 10.46 22.67 -3.93
C PRO A 194 10.45 22.10 -5.36
N LEU A 195 10.97 22.87 -6.30
CA LEU A 195 11.20 22.47 -7.70
C LEU A 195 10.01 21.73 -8.36
N VAL A 196 8.78 22.21 -8.15
CA VAL A 196 7.61 21.72 -8.90
C VAL A 196 7.69 22.32 -10.32
N PRO A 197 7.55 21.51 -11.40
CA PRO A 197 7.03 20.13 -11.43
C PRO A 197 8.08 19.00 -11.35
N LEU A 198 9.35 19.31 -11.27
CA LEU A 198 10.45 18.33 -11.41
C LEU A 198 10.40 17.21 -10.36
N ILE A 199 10.33 17.57 -9.06
CA ILE A 199 10.33 16.58 -7.98
C ILE A 199 9.13 15.63 -8.04
N PRO A 200 7.89 16.09 -8.22
CA PRO A 200 6.77 15.17 -8.39
C PRO A 200 6.88 14.27 -9.62
N ILE A 201 7.40 14.77 -10.75
CA ILE A 201 7.61 13.95 -11.95
C ILE A 201 8.66 12.88 -11.70
N LEU A 202 9.79 13.23 -11.07
CA LEU A 202 10.81 12.24 -10.68
C LEU A 202 10.24 11.20 -9.71
N GLY A 203 9.40 11.62 -8.77
CA GLY A 203 8.70 10.70 -7.86
C GLY A 203 7.82 9.70 -8.61
N ILE A 204 7.03 10.16 -9.58
CA ILE A 204 6.22 9.28 -10.43
C ILE A 204 7.10 8.30 -11.20
N LEU A 205 8.14 8.81 -11.88
CA LEU A 205 9.02 7.98 -12.71
C LEU A 205 9.76 6.91 -11.89
N THR A 206 10.29 7.28 -10.73
CA THR A 206 10.99 6.32 -9.85
C THR A 206 10.04 5.27 -9.30
N CYS A 207 8.85 5.65 -8.84
CA CYS A 207 7.86 4.67 -8.36
C CYS A 207 7.43 3.71 -9.48
N LEU A 208 7.11 4.23 -10.67
CA LEU A 208 6.74 3.38 -11.81
C LEU A 208 7.89 2.49 -12.24
N CYS A 209 9.12 3.00 -12.28
CA CYS A 209 10.30 2.20 -12.59
C CYS A 209 10.46 1.04 -11.59
N MET A 210 10.32 1.29 -10.28
CA MET A 210 10.37 0.23 -9.28
C MET A 210 9.23 -0.79 -9.44
N MET A 211 8.04 -0.34 -9.83
CA MET A 211 6.91 -1.23 -10.08
C MET A 211 7.14 -2.17 -11.26
N LEU A 212 7.88 -1.74 -12.30
CA LEU A 212 8.21 -2.59 -13.47
C LEU A 212 9.04 -3.83 -13.10
N PHE A 213 9.79 -3.81 -12.00
CA PHE A 213 10.56 -4.96 -11.52
C PHE A 213 9.73 -5.95 -10.70
N LEU A 214 8.45 -5.66 -10.45
CA LEU A 214 7.57 -6.58 -9.73
C LEU A 214 6.97 -7.65 -10.67
N PRO A 215 6.68 -8.85 -10.14
CA PRO A 215 6.07 -9.92 -10.94
C PRO A 215 4.74 -9.53 -11.58
N ALA A 216 4.44 -10.09 -12.75
CA ALA A 216 3.24 -9.78 -13.52
C ALA A 216 1.93 -10.08 -12.77
N ASP A 217 1.91 -11.14 -11.95
CA ASP A 217 0.77 -11.51 -11.11
C ASP A 217 0.44 -10.46 -10.04
N THR A 218 1.45 -9.74 -9.56
CA THR A 218 1.27 -8.60 -8.64
C THR A 218 0.57 -7.43 -9.32
N TRP A 219 0.85 -7.18 -10.60
CA TRP A 219 0.15 -6.17 -11.40
C TRP A 219 -1.32 -6.52 -11.63
N ILE A 220 -1.61 -7.80 -11.91
CA ILE A 220 -3.00 -8.26 -12.04
C ILE A 220 -3.78 -7.96 -10.75
N ARG A 221 -3.22 -8.30 -9.60
CA ARG A 221 -3.86 -8.03 -8.30
C ARG A 221 -4.08 -6.54 -8.05
N LEU A 222 -3.10 -5.69 -8.38
CA LEU A 222 -3.25 -4.24 -8.27
C LEU A 222 -4.42 -3.73 -9.10
N VAL A 223 -4.48 -4.12 -10.37
CA VAL A 223 -5.53 -3.65 -11.29
C VAL A 223 -6.91 -4.14 -10.85
N LEU A 224 -7.02 -5.39 -10.39
CA LEU A 224 -8.27 -5.93 -9.82
C LEU A 224 -8.73 -5.11 -8.60
N TRP A 225 -7.82 -4.78 -7.68
CA TRP A 225 -8.15 -3.94 -6.52
C TRP A 225 -8.58 -2.53 -6.92
N MET A 226 -7.94 -1.93 -7.91
CA MET A 226 -8.33 -0.62 -8.42
C MET A 226 -9.72 -0.66 -9.06
N LEU A 227 -10.07 -1.72 -9.81
CA LEU A 227 -11.41 -1.89 -10.38
C LEU A 227 -12.46 -2.04 -9.29
N ILE A 228 -12.23 -2.87 -8.27
CA ILE A 228 -13.15 -3.02 -7.13
C ILE A 228 -13.34 -1.67 -6.41
N GLY A 229 -12.27 -0.94 -6.18
CA GLY A 229 -12.34 0.39 -5.57
C GLY A 229 -13.15 1.39 -6.42
N LEU A 230 -12.96 1.37 -7.73
CA LEU A 230 -13.70 2.19 -8.66
C LEU A 230 -15.20 1.83 -8.69
N ASP A 231 -15.53 0.54 -8.63
CA ASP A 231 -16.93 0.08 -8.57
C ASP A 231 -17.64 0.55 -7.30
N ILE A 232 -16.96 0.48 -6.15
CA ILE A 232 -17.49 1.01 -4.88
C ILE A 232 -17.71 2.52 -5.01
N TYR A 233 -16.78 3.25 -5.59
CA TYR A 233 -16.91 4.69 -5.80
C TYR A 233 -18.04 5.03 -6.75
N VAL A 234 -18.15 4.35 -7.89
CA VAL A 234 -19.22 4.56 -8.90
C VAL A 234 -20.59 4.14 -8.37
N GLY A 235 -20.65 3.06 -7.59
CA GLY A 235 -21.90 2.53 -7.04
C GLY A 235 -22.45 3.37 -5.87
N TYR A 236 -21.56 3.79 -4.98
CA TYR A 236 -21.93 4.47 -3.75
C TYR A 236 -21.40 5.91 -3.66
N GLY A 237 -20.07 6.11 -3.79
CA GLY A 237 -19.41 7.38 -3.54
C GLY A 237 -19.92 8.53 -4.40
N MET A 238 -20.14 8.32 -5.68
CA MET A 238 -20.66 9.36 -6.60
C MET A 238 -22.03 9.92 -6.19
N LYS A 239 -22.86 9.09 -5.55
CA LYS A 239 -24.22 9.49 -5.16
C LYS A 239 -24.26 10.21 -3.81
N HIS A 240 -23.30 9.93 -2.93
CA HIS A 240 -23.31 10.37 -1.55
C HIS A 240 -22.16 11.33 -1.21
N SER A 241 -21.27 11.61 -2.17
CA SER A 241 -20.14 12.53 -1.96
C SER A 241 -20.64 13.91 -1.53
N LYS A 242 -20.09 14.40 -0.44
CA LYS A 242 -20.36 15.75 0.09
C LYS A 242 -19.45 16.82 -0.53
N LEU A 243 -18.47 16.39 -1.33
CA LEU A 243 -17.60 17.32 -2.05
C LEU A 243 -18.44 18.03 -3.11
N GLU A 244 -18.48 19.36 -3.07
CA GLU A 244 -19.18 20.16 -4.08
C GLU A 244 -18.65 19.79 -5.47
N HIS A 245 -19.53 19.32 -6.31
CA HIS A 245 -19.21 19.05 -7.70
C HIS A 245 -19.16 20.42 -8.42
N GLY A 246 -18.05 21.11 -8.29
CA GLY A 246 -17.76 22.38 -8.98
C GLY A 246 -17.52 22.21 -10.47
N GLY A 247 -18.06 21.16 -11.11
CA GLY A 247 -17.89 20.89 -12.52
C GLY A 247 -19.03 20.07 -13.08
N ASP A 248 -19.22 20.13 -14.39
CA ASP A 248 -20.22 19.38 -15.15
C ASP A 248 -20.14 17.89 -14.78
N THR A 249 -21.15 17.42 -14.05
CA THR A 249 -21.26 16.02 -13.57
C THR A 249 -21.17 15.02 -14.72
N ARG A 250 -21.54 15.43 -15.94
CA ARG A 250 -21.47 14.60 -17.15
C ARG A 250 -20.04 14.32 -17.57
N HIS A 251 -19.18 15.34 -17.62
CA HIS A 251 -17.76 15.15 -17.95
C HIS A 251 -17.04 14.27 -16.91
N GLY A 252 -17.32 14.45 -15.63
CA GLY A 252 -16.79 13.64 -14.56
C GLY A 252 -17.19 12.16 -14.68
N GLN A 253 -18.44 11.89 -15.03
CA GLN A 253 -18.94 10.53 -15.23
C GLN A 253 -18.32 9.85 -16.46
N VAL A 254 -18.14 10.60 -17.56
CA VAL A 254 -17.45 10.07 -18.76
C VAL A 254 -16.00 9.74 -18.43
N ALA A 255 -15.29 10.63 -17.75
CA ALA A 255 -13.91 10.39 -17.34
C ALA A 255 -13.77 9.14 -16.47
N LEU A 256 -14.66 8.93 -15.49
CA LEU A 256 -14.67 7.73 -14.65
C LEU A 256 -14.94 6.45 -15.43
N ASN A 257 -15.89 6.47 -16.37
CA ASN A 257 -16.15 5.32 -17.21
C ASN A 257 -14.94 5.00 -18.11
N MET A 258 -14.24 6.02 -18.62
CA MET A 258 -13.00 5.85 -19.38
C MET A 258 -11.88 5.26 -18.53
N ILE A 259 -11.71 5.71 -17.27
CA ILE A 259 -10.75 5.14 -16.34
C ILE A 259 -11.07 3.66 -16.09
N GLY A 260 -12.34 3.31 -15.84
CA GLY A 260 -12.77 1.92 -15.65
C GLY A 260 -12.48 1.05 -16.88
N LEU A 261 -12.73 1.57 -18.08
CA LEU A 261 -12.41 0.86 -19.32
C LEU A 261 -10.90 0.67 -19.49
N ILE A 262 -10.08 1.70 -19.22
CA ILE A 262 -8.62 1.61 -19.27
C ILE A 262 -8.11 0.57 -18.28
N LEU A 263 -8.61 0.54 -17.04
CA LEU A 263 -8.23 -0.46 -16.05
C LEU A 263 -8.64 -1.88 -16.48
N ALA A 264 -9.82 -2.05 -17.06
CA ALA A 264 -10.25 -3.35 -17.57
C ALA A 264 -9.34 -3.84 -18.72
N VAL A 265 -8.95 -2.96 -19.64
CA VAL A 265 -7.98 -3.28 -20.70
C VAL A 265 -6.61 -3.60 -20.12
N LEU A 266 -6.13 -2.83 -19.13
CA LEU A 266 -4.88 -3.12 -18.43
C LEU A 266 -4.91 -4.49 -17.74
N CYS A 267 -6.04 -4.90 -17.19
CA CYS A 267 -6.22 -6.22 -16.61
C CYS A 267 -6.04 -7.34 -17.65
N VAL A 268 -6.53 -7.15 -18.88
CA VAL A 268 -6.29 -8.09 -19.99
C VAL A 268 -4.81 -8.12 -20.36
N ILE A 269 -4.18 -6.95 -20.53
CA ILE A 269 -2.78 -6.84 -20.91
C ILE A 269 -1.87 -7.51 -19.87
N THR A 270 -2.08 -7.23 -18.58
CA THR A 270 -1.30 -7.84 -17.50
C THR A 270 -1.53 -9.35 -17.40
N GLY A 271 -2.75 -9.83 -17.66
CA GLY A 271 -3.07 -11.25 -17.74
C GLY A 271 -2.35 -11.95 -18.91
N LEU A 272 -2.33 -11.35 -20.09
CA LEU A 272 -1.59 -11.86 -21.25
C LEU A 272 -0.08 -11.84 -21.00
N TRP A 273 0.45 -10.79 -20.40
CA TRP A 273 1.86 -10.71 -20.03
C TRP A 273 2.23 -11.82 -19.05
N HIS A 274 1.44 -12.05 -18.02
CA HIS A 274 1.67 -13.16 -17.08
C HIS A 274 1.63 -14.52 -17.79
N GLN A 275 0.68 -14.75 -18.71
CA GLN A 275 0.59 -15.97 -19.49
C GLN A 275 1.84 -16.22 -20.33
N GLN A 276 2.42 -15.16 -20.92
CA GLN A 276 3.64 -15.28 -21.73
C GLN A 276 4.89 -15.54 -20.89
N THR A 277 4.97 -14.97 -19.68
CA THR A 277 6.18 -15.05 -18.84
C THR A 277 6.23 -16.28 -17.96
N VAL A 278 5.10 -16.72 -17.41
CA VAL A 278 5.01 -17.82 -16.42
C VAL A 278 4.24 -19.03 -16.97
N GLY A 279 3.37 -18.79 -17.95
CA GLY A 279 2.52 -19.83 -18.55
C GLY A 279 1.25 -20.09 -17.71
N TRP A 280 0.46 -21.07 -18.20
CA TRP A 280 -0.81 -21.46 -17.54
C TRP A 280 -0.63 -22.30 -16.27
N GLY A 281 0.59 -22.74 -15.96
CA GLY A 281 0.87 -23.73 -14.89
C GLY A 281 0.64 -23.18 -13.49
N GLU A 282 1.15 -22.01 -13.23
CA GLU A 282 1.04 -21.35 -11.93
C GLU A 282 -0.06 -20.27 -11.99
N ASN A 283 -0.87 -20.19 -10.94
CA ASN A 283 -1.93 -19.16 -10.78
C ASN A 283 -3.07 -19.17 -11.83
N LYS A 284 -3.44 -20.34 -12.39
CA LYS A 284 -4.58 -20.47 -13.33
C LYS A 284 -5.85 -19.76 -12.84
N VAL A 285 -6.15 -19.89 -11.56
CA VAL A 285 -7.34 -19.29 -10.95
C VAL A 285 -7.28 -17.77 -11.03
N LEU A 286 -6.12 -17.18 -10.75
CA LEU A 286 -5.94 -15.72 -10.84
C LEU A 286 -6.12 -15.22 -12.28
N LEU A 287 -5.57 -15.95 -13.26
CA LEU A 287 -5.74 -15.61 -14.68
C LEU A 287 -7.20 -15.69 -15.12
N ILE A 288 -7.90 -16.77 -14.79
CA ILE A 288 -9.32 -16.93 -15.13
C ILE A 288 -10.14 -15.80 -14.50
N ILE A 289 -9.93 -15.53 -13.20
CA ILE A 289 -10.62 -14.43 -12.52
C ILE A 289 -10.31 -13.10 -13.21
N SER A 290 -9.05 -12.81 -13.56
CA SER A 290 -8.67 -11.55 -14.19
C SER A 290 -9.35 -11.36 -15.55
N PHE A 291 -9.40 -12.39 -16.39
CA PHE A 291 -10.07 -12.31 -17.71
C PHE A 291 -11.59 -12.17 -17.59
N VAL A 292 -12.22 -12.96 -16.71
CA VAL A 292 -13.68 -12.87 -16.48
C VAL A 292 -14.03 -11.49 -15.94
N PHE A 293 -13.27 -10.99 -14.97
CA PHE A 293 -13.48 -9.70 -14.36
C PHE A 293 -13.25 -8.56 -15.37
N ALA A 294 -12.17 -8.62 -16.15
CA ALA A 294 -11.88 -7.65 -17.19
C ALA A 294 -12.99 -7.61 -18.27
N PHE A 295 -13.45 -8.77 -18.74
CA PHE A 295 -14.51 -8.85 -19.75
C PHE A 295 -15.83 -8.26 -19.25
N THR A 296 -16.25 -8.64 -18.05
CA THR A 296 -17.47 -8.10 -17.43
C THR A 296 -17.40 -6.60 -17.24
N HIS A 297 -16.25 -6.06 -16.83
CA HIS A 297 -16.03 -4.62 -16.62
C HIS A 297 -15.94 -3.86 -17.94
N CYS A 298 -15.28 -4.41 -18.97
CA CYS A 298 -15.31 -3.82 -20.31
C CYS A 298 -16.75 -3.69 -20.83
N ALA A 299 -17.53 -4.75 -20.72
CA ALA A 299 -18.93 -4.73 -21.15
C ALA A 299 -19.76 -3.71 -20.33
N TYR A 300 -19.58 -3.68 -19.01
CA TYR A 300 -20.27 -2.76 -18.11
C TYR A 300 -19.95 -1.29 -18.40
N TYR A 301 -18.68 -0.93 -18.52
CA TYR A 301 -18.27 0.45 -18.78
C TYR A 301 -18.57 0.90 -20.20
N MET A 302 -18.46 0.03 -21.22
CA MET A 302 -18.90 0.33 -22.58
C MET A 302 -20.42 0.59 -22.63
N TRP A 303 -21.21 -0.27 -21.98
CA TRP A 303 -22.66 -0.07 -21.90
C TRP A 303 -23.01 1.26 -21.21
N ARG A 304 -22.30 1.63 -20.13
CA ARG A 304 -22.50 2.93 -19.46
C ARG A 304 -22.13 4.14 -20.32
N ILE A 305 -21.13 4.01 -21.19
CA ILE A 305 -20.76 5.07 -22.12
C ILE A 305 -21.83 5.19 -23.23
N TRP A 306 -22.31 4.05 -23.73
CA TRP A 306 -23.28 4.03 -24.83
C TRP A 306 -24.69 4.47 -24.42
N ARG A 307 -25.10 4.20 -23.19
CA ARG A 307 -26.45 4.56 -22.68
C ARG A 307 -26.63 6.06 -22.39
N LYS A 308 -25.62 6.87 -22.56
CA LYS A 308 -25.62 8.33 -22.35
C LYS A 308 -25.50 9.11 -23.67
#